data_95ab4c9a2cb8b402919dc891fffe5fd6
#
_entry.id   95ab4c9a2cb8b402919dc891fffe5fd6
#
_cell.length_a   1.000
_cell.length_b   1.000
_cell.length_c   1.000
_cell.angle_alpha   90.00
_cell.angle_beta   90.00
_cell.angle_gamma   90.00
#
_symmetry.space_group_name_H-M   'P 1'
#
loop_
_entity.id
_entity.type
_entity.pdbx_description
1 polymer ?
#
loop_
_entity_poly.entity_id
_entity_poly.type
_entity_poly.pdbx_seq_one_letter_code
_entity_poly.pdbx_strand_id
1 'polypeptide(L)'
;MKDAPHELALLAGVVVEWGGTGAQQVGADRFSTITPTFYFGKGFGDLPDSTGWIRAFALTGQVGYSIPTSSSTSSVDPDTGLVSVTPNPRFLVYGTSLQYSMPYLKSNIVDLQLPDFINHLIPIVEAQFTTPVANNFGMPWVTTGTVNPGVIWVGAYFQVGVEAIVPINRASGTGVGVLAQLHLYLDDMFPTTIGKPLFGTAAPPQKPFP
;
A
#
# COMPACT_ATOMS: atom_id res chain seq x y z
N MET A 1 1.50 -17.90 -0.92
CA MET A 1 2.47 -18.72 -1.69
C MET A 1 3.65 -17.84 -2.02
N LYS A 2 4.87 -18.33 -1.85
CA LYS A 2 6.11 -17.61 -2.19
C LYS A 2 6.94 -18.54 -3.10
N ASP A 3 7.30 -18.06 -4.26
CA ASP A 3 8.19 -18.73 -5.21
C ASP A 3 9.47 -17.90 -5.32
N ALA A 4 10.46 -18.25 -4.49
CA ALA A 4 11.70 -17.50 -4.38
C ALA A 4 12.56 -17.54 -5.66
N PRO A 5 12.68 -18.66 -6.40
CA PRO A 5 13.41 -18.67 -7.66
C PRO A 5 12.85 -17.73 -8.73
N HIS A 6 11.53 -17.51 -8.71
CA HIS A 6 10.88 -16.60 -9.67
C HIS A 6 10.54 -15.24 -9.05
N GLU A 7 11.02 -14.95 -7.84
CA GLU A 7 10.73 -13.70 -7.12
C GLU A 7 9.23 -13.34 -7.07
N LEU A 8 8.36 -14.36 -7.02
CA LEU A 8 6.90 -14.22 -7.01
C LEU A 8 6.34 -14.46 -5.61
N ALA A 9 5.53 -13.54 -5.14
CA ALA A 9 4.78 -13.66 -3.90
C ALA A 9 3.28 -13.49 -4.17
N LEU A 10 2.46 -14.40 -3.66
CA LEU A 10 1.00 -14.35 -3.70
C LEU A 10 0.47 -14.50 -2.28
N LEU A 11 -0.43 -13.61 -1.88
CA LEU A 11 -1.02 -13.60 -0.54
C LEU A 11 -2.52 -13.31 -0.65
N ALA A 12 -3.31 -14.00 0.14
CA ALA A 12 -4.71 -13.66 0.38
C ALA A 12 -4.89 -13.24 1.84
N GLY A 13 -5.69 -12.23 2.06
CA GLY A 13 -5.96 -11.70 3.40
C GLY A 13 -7.35 -11.10 3.50
N VAL A 14 -7.70 -10.66 4.69
CA VAL A 14 -8.93 -9.94 4.98
C VAL A 14 -8.57 -8.68 5.75
N VAL A 15 -8.97 -7.53 5.23
CA VAL A 15 -8.88 -6.25 5.94
C VAL A 15 -10.23 -5.99 6.61
N VAL A 16 -10.19 -5.63 7.89
CA VAL A 16 -11.38 -5.27 8.67
C VAL A 16 -11.22 -3.85 9.19
N GLU A 17 -12.13 -2.98 8.80
CA GLU A 17 -12.23 -1.62 9.32
C GLU A 17 -13.38 -1.57 10.32
N TRP A 18 -13.08 -1.19 11.57
CA TRP A 18 -14.07 -1.14 12.64
C TRP A 18 -14.83 0.17 12.60
N GLY A 19 -16.13 0.10 12.35
CA GLY A 19 -17.02 1.26 12.38
C GLY A 19 -17.18 1.83 13.79
N GLY A 20 -17.46 3.14 13.86
CA GLY A 20 -17.72 3.84 15.11
C GLY A 20 -16.52 4.11 16.01
N THR A 21 -15.30 3.79 15.56
CA THR A 21 -14.04 4.02 16.32
C THR A 21 -13.42 5.39 16.07
N GLY A 22 -13.84 6.09 15.02
CA GLY A 22 -13.35 7.42 14.65
C GLY A 22 -14.40 8.51 14.77
N ALA A 23 -13.96 9.77 14.63
CA ALA A 23 -14.86 10.92 14.62
C ALA A 23 -15.51 11.10 13.25
N GLN A 24 -16.84 11.27 13.22
CA GLN A 24 -17.60 11.45 11.96
C GLN A 24 -17.20 12.71 11.19
N GLN A 25 -16.72 13.73 11.89
CA GLN A 25 -16.25 14.99 11.30
C GLN A 25 -15.05 14.80 10.37
N VAL A 26 -14.30 13.72 10.51
CA VAL A 26 -13.19 13.34 9.62
C VAL A 26 -13.55 12.19 8.68
N GLY A 27 -14.85 11.90 8.50
CA GLY A 27 -15.33 10.91 7.54
C GLY A 27 -15.30 9.46 8.06
N ALA A 28 -15.23 9.25 9.39
CA ALA A 28 -15.29 7.90 9.93
C ALA A 28 -16.71 7.32 9.84
N ASP A 29 -16.80 6.11 9.29
CA ASP A 29 -18.06 5.39 9.13
C ASP A 29 -18.58 4.83 10.46
N ARG A 30 -19.92 4.75 10.58
CA ARG A 30 -20.60 4.13 11.73
C ARG A 30 -20.66 2.60 11.64
N PHE A 31 -20.46 2.05 10.44
CA PHE A 31 -20.49 0.62 10.16
C PHE A 31 -19.09 0.09 9.92
N SER A 32 -18.89 -1.17 10.19
CA SER A 32 -17.63 -1.86 9.87
C SER A 32 -17.61 -2.30 8.40
N THR A 33 -16.41 -2.47 7.86
CA THR A 33 -16.20 -2.94 6.49
C THR A 33 -15.28 -4.15 6.50
N ILE A 34 -15.62 -5.17 5.72
CA ILE A 34 -14.81 -6.38 5.53
C ILE A 34 -14.38 -6.45 4.07
N THR A 35 -13.06 -6.52 3.85
CA THR A 35 -12.48 -6.50 2.51
C THR A 35 -11.57 -7.72 2.32
N PRO A 36 -12.08 -8.85 1.82
CA PRO A 36 -11.21 -9.92 1.31
C PRO A 36 -10.33 -9.35 0.20
N THR A 37 -9.02 -9.57 0.30
CA THR A 37 -8.02 -8.96 -0.57
C THR A 37 -7.01 -10.00 -1.03
N PHE A 38 -6.68 -9.95 -2.31
CA PHE A 38 -5.58 -10.69 -2.91
C PHE A 38 -4.43 -9.73 -3.20
N TYR A 39 -3.22 -10.14 -2.86
CA TYR A 39 -2.00 -9.39 -3.07
C TYR A 39 -1.06 -10.20 -3.95
N PHE A 40 -0.30 -9.52 -4.79
CA PHE A 40 0.79 -10.11 -5.55
C PHE A 40 2.03 -9.22 -5.53
N GLY A 41 3.18 -9.84 -5.66
CA GLY A 41 4.46 -9.15 -5.81
C GLY A 41 5.36 -9.94 -6.74
N LYS A 42 5.99 -9.26 -7.68
CA LYS A 42 6.95 -9.82 -8.63
C LYS A 42 8.18 -8.93 -8.70
N GLY A 43 9.33 -9.47 -8.31
CA GLY A 43 10.63 -8.92 -8.65
C GLY A 43 11.06 -9.40 -10.03
N PHE A 44 11.90 -8.65 -10.70
CA PHE A 44 12.44 -9.01 -12.02
C PHE A 44 13.90 -9.44 -11.97
N GLY A 45 14.46 -9.68 -10.80
CA GLY A 45 15.83 -10.14 -10.60
C GLY A 45 16.12 -11.55 -11.13
N ASP A 46 15.08 -12.36 -11.31
CA ASP A 46 15.13 -13.70 -11.91
C ASP A 46 15.24 -13.69 -13.44
N LEU A 47 15.12 -12.53 -14.08
CA LEU A 47 15.30 -12.42 -15.53
C LEU A 47 16.77 -12.69 -15.93
N PRO A 48 17.00 -13.14 -17.20
CA PRO A 48 18.35 -13.35 -17.71
C PRO A 48 19.23 -12.09 -17.61
N ASP A 49 20.53 -12.26 -17.40
CA ASP A 49 21.49 -11.14 -17.27
C ASP A 49 21.48 -10.20 -18.48
N SER A 50 21.11 -10.70 -19.66
CA SER A 50 20.96 -9.92 -20.88
C SER A 50 19.88 -8.82 -20.79
N THR A 51 18.93 -8.92 -19.85
CA THR A 51 17.90 -7.89 -19.63
C THR A 51 18.41 -6.71 -18.82
N GLY A 52 19.59 -6.83 -18.22
CA GLY A 52 20.32 -5.74 -17.56
C GLY A 52 19.51 -5.01 -16.50
N TRP A 53 19.29 -3.71 -16.69
CA TRP A 53 18.68 -2.82 -15.73
C TRP A 53 17.21 -3.12 -15.39
N ILE A 54 16.49 -3.87 -16.25
CA ILE A 54 15.10 -4.27 -15.99
C ILE A 54 15.02 -5.14 -14.72
N ARG A 55 16.08 -5.87 -14.39
CA ARG A 55 16.15 -6.73 -13.21
C ARG A 55 16.03 -5.98 -11.87
N ALA A 56 16.29 -4.67 -11.85
CA ALA A 56 16.14 -3.85 -10.65
C ALA A 56 14.69 -3.38 -10.40
N PHE A 57 13.75 -3.67 -11.30
CA PHE A 57 12.34 -3.38 -11.10
C PHE A 57 11.66 -4.42 -10.22
N ALA A 58 10.63 -3.97 -9.52
CA ALA A 58 9.62 -4.84 -8.89
C ALA A 58 8.24 -4.23 -9.07
N LEU A 59 7.25 -5.12 -9.27
CA LEU A 59 5.85 -4.78 -9.40
C LEU A 59 5.09 -5.44 -8.26
N THR A 60 4.28 -4.68 -7.53
CA THR A 60 3.34 -5.22 -6.54
C THR A 60 1.93 -4.75 -6.85
N GLY A 61 0.94 -5.43 -6.30
CA GLY A 61 -0.43 -4.98 -6.43
C GLY A 61 -1.38 -5.74 -5.54
N GLN A 62 -2.59 -5.20 -5.48
CA GLN A 62 -3.68 -5.77 -4.70
C GLN A 62 -5.01 -5.59 -5.41
N VAL A 63 -5.94 -6.49 -5.12
CA VAL A 63 -7.35 -6.38 -5.49
C VAL A 63 -8.20 -6.90 -4.34
N GLY A 64 -9.19 -6.11 -3.91
CA GLY A 64 -10.09 -6.45 -2.82
C GLY A 64 -11.52 -6.05 -3.13
N TYR A 65 -12.46 -6.70 -2.46
CA TYR A 65 -13.87 -6.40 -2.55
C TYR A 65 -14.39 -5.95 -1.19
N SER A 66 -14.69 -4.67 -1.07
CA SER A 66 -15.09 -4.01 0.18
C SER A 66 -16.59 -4.16 0.40
N ILE A 67 -16.97 -4.77 1.53
CA ILE A 67 -18.33 -5.11 1.90
C ILE A 67 -18.67 -4.43 3.24
N PRO A 68 -19.55 -3.41 3.26
CA PRO A 68 -20.03 -2.83 4.50
C PRO A 68 -20.91 -3.83 5.26
N THR A 69 -20.81 -3.85 6.58
CA THR A 69 -21.64 -4.72 7.46
C THR A 69 -23.09 -4.24 7.56
N SER A 70 -23.36 -3.00 7.14
CA SER A 70 -24.71 -2.45 7.01
C SER A 70 -24.94 -1.98 5.57
N SER A 71 -26.08 -2.32 4.98
CA SER A 71 -26.41 -1.89 3.62
C SER A 71 -26.81 -0.42 3.50
N SER A 72 -27.16 0.22 4.62
CA SER A 72 -27.53 1.63 4.66
C SER A 72 -27.25 2.23 6.04
N THR A 73 -27.08 3.53 6.06
CA THR A 73 -26.97 4.34 7.27
C THR A 73 -28.13 5.30 7.33
N SER A 74 -28.81 5.37 8.48
CA SER A 74 -29.87 6.34 8.72
C SER A 74 -29.37 7.47 9.61
N SER A 75 -29.78 8.69 9.29
CA SER A 75 -29.58 9.88 10.13
C SER A 75 -30.91 10.62 10.31
N VAL A 76 -31.09 11.21 11.47
CA VAL A 76 -32.25 12.05 11.77
C VAL A 76 -31.75 13.49 11.84
N ASP A 77 -32.36 14.36 11.07
CA ASP A 77 -32.12 15.79 11.14
C ASP A 77 -32.66 16.32 12.49
N PRO A 78 -31.82 16.90 13.36
CA PRO A 78 -32.24 17.32 14.68
C PRO A 78 -33.26 18.48 14.67
N ASP A 79 -33.28 19.30 13.62
CA ASP A 79 -34.13 20.47 13.52
C ASP A 79 -35.51 20.14 12.94
N THR A 80 -35.54 19.23 11.94
CA THR A 80 -36.78 18.89 11.22
C THR A 80 -37.38 17.54 11.60
N GLY A 81 -36.61 16.68 12.28
CA GLY A 81 -37.00 15.30 12.60
C GLY A 81 -37.03 14.36 11.36
N LEU A 82 -36.63 14.84 10.20
CA LEU A 82 -36.64 14.04 8.97
C LEU A 82 -35.58 12.93 9.03
N VAL A 83 -35.99 11.73 8.66
CA VAL A 83 -35.07 10.58 8.53
C VAL A 83 -34.51 10.53 7.12
N SER A 84 -33.19 10.60 6.99
CA SER A 84 -32.47 10.37 5.75
C SER A 84 -31.82 9.00 5.79
N VAL A 85 -31.96 8.22 4.70
CA VAL A 85 -31.36 6.90 4.55
C VAL A 85 -30.39 6.96 3.37
N THR A 86 -29.10 6.73 3.65
CA THR A 86 -28.03 6.72 2.67
C THR A 86 -27.56 5.28 2.44
N PRO A 87 -27.51 4.76 1.21
CA PRO A 87 -26.97 3.44 0.95
C PRO A 87 -25.45 3.42 1.22
N ASN A 88 -24.95 2.31 1.73
CA ASN A 88 -23.52 2.06 1.92
C ASN A 88 -23.03 1.20 0.75
N PRO A 89 -22.29 1.77 -0.21
CA PRO A 89 -21.88 1.05 -1.42
C PRO A 89 -20.85 -0.03 -1.13
N ARG A 90 -20.82 -1.02 -2.01
CA ARG A 90 -19.73 -1.99 -2.09
C ARG A 90 -18.72 -1.53 -3.12
N PHE A 91 -17.44 -1.72 -2.83
CA PHE A 91 -16.38 -1.24 -3.69
C PHE A 91 -15.46 -2.36 -4.16
N LEU A 92 -15.00 -2.25 -5.39
CA LEU A 92 -13.77 -2.88 -5.84
C LEU A 92 -12.61 -1.94 -5.49
N VAL A 93 -11.68 -2.42 -4.65
CA VAL A 93 -10.48 -1.68 -4.23
C VAL A 93 -9.29 -2.35 -4.91
N TYR A 94 -8.50 -1.60 -5.64
CA TYR A 94 -7.34 -2.17 -6.32
C TYR A 94 -6.21 -1.14 -6.44
N GLY A 95 -5.00 -1.65 -6.52
CA GLY A 95 -3.83 -0.80 -6.64
C GLY A 95 -2.62 -1.56 -7.12
N THR A 96 -1.64 -0.83 -7.57
CA THR A 96 -0.35 -1.35 -8.02
C THR A 96 0.77 -0.39 -7.65
N SER A 97 1.97 -0.92 -7.50
CA SER A 97 3.19 -0.16 -7.26
C SER A 97 4.29 -0.69 -8.17
N LEU A 98 4.94 0.21 -8.87
CA LEU A 98 6.17 -0.06 -9.62
C LEU A 98 7.32 0.64 -8.91
N GLN A 99 8.38 -0.10 -8.59
CA GLN A 99 9.54 0.41 -7.89
C GLN A 99 10.83 -0.03 -8.58
N TYR A 100 11.86 0.81 -8.44
CA TYR A 100 13.20 0.56 -8.97
C TYR A 100 14.24 0.60 -7.86
N SER A 101 14.92 -0.51 -7.62
CA SER A 101 15.86 -0.63 -6.49
C SER A 101 17.29 -0.27 -6.90
N MET A 102 17.76 0.91 -6.50
CA MET A 102 19.18 1.28 -6.66
C MET A 102 20.11 0.37 -5.84
N PRO A 103 19.75 -0.06 -4.60
CA PRO A 103 20.55 -1.04 -3.87
C PRO A 103 20.71 -2.37 -4.64
N TYR A 104 19.64 -2.86 -5.25
CA TYR A 104 19.69 -4.08 -6.06
C TYR A 104 20.54 -3.90 -7.33
N LEU A 105 20.39 -2.76 -8.01
CA LEU A 105 21.19 -2.41 -9.18
C LEU A 105 22.70 -2.48 -8.86
N LYS A 106 23.11 -1.80 -7.79
CA LYS A 106 24.50 -1.75 -7.35
C LYS A 106 25.05 -3.14 -6.99
N SER A 107 24.29 -3.94 -6.24
CA SER A 107 24.78 -5.22 -5.72
C SER A 107 24.71 -6.39 -6.70
N ASN A 108 23.80 -6.36 -7.70
CA ASN A 108 23.50 -7.52 -8.53
C ASN A 108 23.68 -7.29 -10.05
N ILE A 109 23.78 -6.05 -10.50
CA ILE A 109 23.79 -5.73 -11.92
C ILE A 109 25.04 -4.92 -12.29
N VAL A 110 25.15 -3.70 -11.80
CA VAL A 110 26.26 -2.79 -12.09
C VAL A 110 26.42 -1.74 -11.02
N ASP A 111 27.65 -1.56 -10.55
CA ASP A 111 28.00 -0.42 -9.70
C ASP A 111 28.33 0.80 -10.58
N LEU A 112 27.43 1.77 -10.57
CA LEU A 112 27.57 3.04 -11.30
C LEU A 112 28.47 4.05 -10.57
N GLN A 113 29.08 3.68 -9.44
CA GLN A 113 29.91 4.54 -8.60
C GLN A 113 29.21 5.85 -8.18
N LEU A 114 27.89 5.78 -8.00
CA LEU A 114 27.09 6.91 -7.54
C LEU A 114 27.37 7.21 -6.07
N PRO A 115 27.08 8.45 -5.61
CA PRO A 115 27.13 8.77 -4.19
C PRO A 115 26.28 7.80 -3.36
N ASP A 116 26.77 7.46 -2.17
CA ASP A 116 26.16 6.44 -1.31
C ASP A 116 24.68 6.72 -1.02
N PHE A 117 24.32 7.98 -0.78
CA PHE A 117 22.92 8.39 -0.60
C PHE A 117 22.01 7.94 -1.76
N ILE A 118 22.49 8.05 -3.02
CA ILE A 118 21.71 7.67 -4.21
C ILE A 118 21.57 6.15 -4.33
N ASN A 119 22.61 5.41 -3.95
CA ASN A 119 22.59 3.95 -3.96
C ASN A 119 21.59 3.34 -2.96
N HIS A 120 21.06 4.12 -2.04
CA HIS A 120 20.02 3.69 -1.08
C HIS A 120 18.61 4.13 -1.48
N LEU A 121 18.44 4.75 -2.66
CA LEU A 121 17.12 5.19 -3.13
C LEU A 121 16.36 4.06 -3.84
N ILE A 122 15.06 4.06 -3.64
CA ILE A 122 14.07 3.26 -4.38
C ILE A 122 13.00 4.22 -4.91
N PRO A 123 13.16 4.77 -6.12
CA PRO A 123 12.06 5.44 -6.81
C PRO A 123 10.83 4.53 -6.92
N ILE A 124 9.66 5.06 -6.66
CA ILE A 124 8.40 4.33 -6.62
C ILE A 124 7.29 5.15 -7.27
N VAL A 125 6.37 4.47 -7.92
CA VAL A 125 5.08 5.04 -8.32
C VAL A 125 4.00 4.07 -7.89
N GLU A 126 3.11 4.54 -7.03
CA GLU A 126 1.93 3.80 -6.60
C GLU A 126 0.67 4.33 -7.29
N ALA A 127 -0.29 3.47 -7.50
CA ALA A 127 -1.62 3.82 -7.97
C ALA A 127 -2.66 3.05 -7.16
N GLN A 128 -3.65 3.75 -6.60
CA GLN A 128 -4.71 3.17 -5.79
C GLN A 128 -6.06 3.66 -6.28
N PHE A 129 -7.01 2.73 -6.43
CA PHE A 129 -8.33 3.02 -6.98
C PHE A 129 -9.43 2.36 -6.16
N THR A 130 -10.58 3.04 -6.11
CA THR A 130 -11.81 2.55 -5.50
C THR A 130 -12.95 2.79 -6.46
N THR A 131 -13.63 1.71 -6.87
CA THR A 131 -14.75 1.75 -7.81
C THR A 131 -16.01 1.24 -7.12
N PRO A 132 -17.10 2.01 -7.02
CA PRO A 132 -18.36 1.50 -6.54
C PRO A 132 -18.90 0.46 -7.53
N VAL A 133 -19.30 -0.72 -7.03
CA VAL A 133 -19.75 -1.85 -7.86
C VAL A 133 -21.13 -2.37 -7.49
N ALA A 134 -21.65 -2.01 -6.32
CA ALA A 134 -23.00 -2.36 -5.89
C ALA A 134 -23.51 -1.39 -4.81
N ASN A 135 -24.85 -1.34 -4.66
CA ASN A 135 -25.55 -0.56 -3.64
C ASN A 135 -25.20 0.94 -3.64
N ASN A 136 -25.00 1.51 -4.82
CA ASN A 136 -24.57 2.92 -5.02
C ASN A 136 -25.74 3.79 -5.52
N PHE A 137 -26.96 3.56 -5.04
CA PHE A 137 -28.17 4.27 -5.47
C PHE A 137 -28.10 5.75 -5.05
N GLY A 138 -28.37 6.64 -6.00
CA GLY A 138 -28.36 8.09 -5.77
C GLY A 138 -26.96 8.74 -5.74
N MET A 139 -25.88 7.96 -5.94
CA MET A 139 -24.51 8.47 -6.00
C MET A 139 -23.86 8.19 -7.37
N PRO A 140 -22.85 8.99 -7.76
CA PRO A 140 -22.15 8.75 -9.03
C PRO A 140 -21.39 7.42 -9.03
N TRP A 141 -21.47 6.66 -10.10
CA TRP A 141 -20.68 5.46 -10.37
C TRP A 141 -19.32 5.85 -10.94
N VAL A 142 -18.48 6.49 -10.12
CA VAL A 142 -17.18 7.03 -10.54
C VAL A 142 -16.07 6.36 -9.77
N THR A 143 -15.06 5.87 -10.49
CA THR A 143 -13.81 5.42 -9.87
C THR A 143 -13.07 6.63 -9.30
N THR A 144 -12.70 6.53 -8.04
CA THR A 144 -11.80 7.48 -7.37
C THR A 144 -10.44 6.82 -7.12
N GLY A 145 -9.41 7.63 -6.95
CA GLY A 145 -8.08 7.13 -6.67
C GLY A 145 -7.00 8.18 -6.83
N THR A 146 -5.78 7.73 -6.62
CA THR A 146 -4.59 8.57 -6.70
C THR A 146 -3.46 7.85 -7.44
N VAL A 147 -2.55 8.63 -8.02
CA VAL A 147 -1.24 8.17 -8.47
C VAL A 147 -0.19 8.89 -7.64
N ASN A 148 0.68 8.13 -7.01
CA ASN A 148 1.59 8.63 -5.99
C ASN A 148 3.04 8.37 -6.43
N PRO A 149 3.66 9.28 -7.18
CA PRO A 149 5.09 9.22 -7.43
C PRO A 149 5.86 9.58 -6.16
N GLY A 150 6.90 8.83 -5.86
CA GLY A 150 7.67 9.01 -4.66
C GLY A 150 9.06 8.40 -4.71
N VAL A 151 9.71 8.43 -3.58
CA VAL A 151 11.02 7.83 -3.36
C VAL A 151 11.13 7.33 -1.93
N ILE A 152 11.74 6.15 -1.77
CA ILE A 152 12.09 5.58 -0.48
C ILE A 152 13.62 5.59 -0.37
N TRP A 153 14.14 6.07 0.76
CA TRP A 153 15.53 5.89 1.14
C TRP A 153 15.64 4.79 2.18
N VAL A 154 16.49 3.80 1.94
CA VAL A 154 16.64 2.61 2.78
C VAL A 154 17.96 2.65 3.52
N GLY A 155 17.92 2.68 4.85
CA GLY A 155 19.08 2.52 5.73
C GLY A 155 19.15 1.14 6.37
N ALA A 156 20.16 0.91 7.20
CA ALA A 156 20.37 -0.36 7.90
C ALA A 156 19.26 -0.69 8.93
N TYR A 157 18.67 0.32 9.56
CA TYR A 157 17.72 0.15 10.66
C TYR A 157 16.38 0.83 10.43
N PHE A 158 16.25 1.61 9.37
CA PHE A 158 15.03 2.32 9.04
C PHE A 158 14.97 2.66 7.56
N GLN A 159 13.77 2.97 7.10
CA GLN A 159 13.55 3.59 5.80
C GLN A 159 12.65 4.82 5.94
N VAL A 160 12.88 5.79 5.06
CA VAL A 160 12.05 6.99 4.94
C VAL A 160 11.49 7.06 3.53
N GLY A 161 10.17 7.17 3.42
CA GLY A 161 9.48 7.36 2.15
C GLY A 161 8.83 8.74 2.08
N VAL A 162 8.83 9.34 0.90
CA VAL A 162 8.07 10.56 0.61
C VAL A 162 7.41 10.41 -0.76
N GLU A 163 6.11 10.69 -0.82
CA GLU A 163 5.29 10.58 -2.03
C GLU A 163 4.39 11.79 -2.19
N ALA A 164 4.16 12.20 -3.44
CA ALA A 164 3.10 13.12 -3.79
C ALA A 164 1.81 12.33 -4.02
N ILE A 165 0.70 12.75 -3.43
CA ILE A 165 -0.62 12.15 -3.63
C ILE A 165 -1.36 12.96 -4.70
N VAL A 166 -1.46 12.43 -5.92
CA VAL A 166 -2.06 13.11 -7.06
C VAL A 166 -3.42 12.48 -7.38
N PRO A 167 -4.55 13.18 -7.14
CA PRO A 167 -5.88 12.68 -7.48
C PRO A 167 -6.04 12.47 -9.00
N ILE A 168 -6.67 11.36 -9.41
CA ILE A 168 -6.87 11.05 -10.84
C ILE A 168 -8.02 11.84 -11.48
N ASN A 169 -8.94 12.35 -10.69
CA ASN A 169 -10.09 13.13 -11.14
C ASN A 169 -10.64 14.00 -9.99
N ARG A 170 -11.63 14.84 -10.32
CA ARG A 170 -12.26 15.75 -9.34
C ARG A 170 -12.98 15.02 -8.20
N ALA A 171 -13.51 13.83 -8.44
CA ALA A 171 -14.16 13.03 -7.40
C ALA A 171 -13.15 12.47 -6.38
N SER A 172 -11.90 12.30 -6.77
CA SER A 172 -10.79 11.91 -5.88
C SER A 172 -10.20 13.09 -5.11
N GLY A 173 -10.46 14.32 -5.58
CA GLY A 173 -9.91 15.55 -5.01
C GLY A 173 -9.38 16.49 -6.06
N THR A 174 -9.01 17.70 -5.64
CA THR A 174 -8.50 18.77 -6.53
C THR A 174 -7.11 19.27 -6.14
N GLY A 175 -6.62 18.88 -4.98
CA GLY A 175 -5.30 19.26 -4.47
C GLY A 175 -4.32 18.10 -4.49
N VAL A 176 -3.04 18.41 -4.68
CA VAL A 176 -1.95 17.44 -4.48
C VAL A 176 -1.59 17.41 -3.00
N GLY A 177 -1.57 16.22 -2.42
CA GLY A 177 -1.11 15.96 -1.05
C GLY A 177 0.35 15.48 -1.03
N VAL A 178 0.89 15.35 0.18
CA VAL A 178 2.20 14.73 0.44
C VAL A 178 2.03 13.68 1.53
N LEU A 179 2.58 12.50 1.32
CA LEU A 179 2.72 11.45 2.31
C LEU A 179 4.20 11.29 2.66
N ALA A 180 4.50 11.26 3.96
CA ALA A 180 5.82 10.90 4.46
C ALA A 180 5.68 9.71 5.42
N GLN A 181 6.58 8.74 5.31
CA GLN A 181 6.58 7.52 6.12
C GLN A 181 7.97 7.28 6.71
N LEU A 182 7.99 6.80 7.95
CA LEU A 182 9.18 6.30 8.61
C LEU A 182 8.90 4.87 9.08
N HIS A 183 9.69 3.92 8.60
CA HIS A 183 9.63 2.53 9.06
C HIS A 183 10.91 2.21 9.83
N LEU A 184 10.77 1.62 11.01
CA LEU A 184 11.87 1.14 11.85
C LEU A 184 11.93 -0.37 11.79
N TYR A 185 13.13 -0.92 11.56
CA TYR A 185 13.38 -2.37 11.56
C TYR A 185 13.72 -2.81 12.97
N LEU A 186 12.70 -3.14 13.78
CA LEU A 186 12.88 -3.48 15.18
C LEU A 186 13.63 -4.80 15.37
N ASP A 187 13.51 -5.71 14.43
CA ASP A 187 14.25 -6.97 14.38
C ASP A 187 15.75 -6.77 14.17
N ASP A 188 16.14 -5.79 13.35
CA ASP A 188 17.54 -5.42 13.13
C ASP A 188 18.09 -4.54 14.25
N MET A 189 17.27 -3.63 14.81
CA MET A 189 17.68 -2.75 15.92
C MET A 189 17.80 -3.50 17.25
N PHE A 190 16.90 -4.46 17.50
CA PHE A 190 16.77 -5.17 18.79
C PHE A 190 16.59 -6.68 18.61
N PRO A 191 17.54 -7.40 17.97
CA PRO A 191 17.35 -8.77 17.53
C PRO A 191 17.19 -9.79 18.70
N THR A 192 17.64 -9.42 19.89
CA THR A 192 17.59 -10.30 21.07
C THR A 192 16.43 -9.99 22.02
N THR A 193 15.68 -8.90 21.79
CA THR A 193 14.59 -8.44 22.67
C THR A 193 13.27 -8.33 21.92
N ILE A 194 12.83 -7.09 21.59
CA ILE A 194 11.54 -6.83 20.91
C ILE A 194 11.51 -7.37 19.47
N GLY A 195 12.63 -7.40 18.78
CA GLY A 195 12.75 -7.94 17.42
C GLY A 195 12.82 -9.47 17.35
N LYS A 196 12.84 -10.16 18.51
CA LYS A 196 12.87 -11.61 18.52
C LYS A 196 11.54 -12.19 18.01
N PRO A 197 11.56 -13.10 17.01
CA PRO A 197 10.36 -13.76 16.54
C PRO A 197 9.58 -14.43 17.67
N LEU A 198 8.26 -14.23 17.71
CA LEU A 198 7.39 -14.91 18.69
C LEU A 198 7.29 -16.43 18.43
N PHE A 199 7.45 -16.83 17.16
CA PHE A 199 7.38 -18.21 16.71
C PHE A 199 8.55 -18.51 15.76
N GLY A 200 9.18 -19.66 15.91
CA GLY A 200 10.30 -20.09 15.08
C GLY A 200 11.68 -19.66 15.59
N THR A 201 12.72 -20.04 14.87
CA THR A 201 14.10 -19.59 15.12
C THR A 201 14.33 -18.26 14.44
N ALA A 202 15.02 -17.34 15.12
CA ALA A 202 15.45 -16.08 14.50
C ALA A 202 16.23 -16.39 13.22
N ALA A 203 15.87 -15.71 12.12
CA ALA A 203 16.72 -15.74 10.94
C ALA A 203 18.12 -15.19 11.31
N PRO A 204 19.19 -15.71 10.71
CA PRO A 204 20.50 -15.12 10.92
C PRO A 204 20.44 -13.64 10.54
N PRO A 205 21.14 -12.75 11.29
CA PRO A 205 21.11 -11.32 10.98
C PRO A 205 21.52 -11.11 9.54
N GLN A 206 20.64 -10.48 8.77
CA GLN A 206 20.97 -10.06 7.41
C GLN A 206 22.06 -8.99 7.55
N LYS A 207 23.14 -9.15 6.77
CA LYS A 207 24.14 -8.06 6.71
C LYS A 207 23.43 -6.82 6.19
N PRO A 208 23.59 -5.67 6.88
CA PRO A 208 23.09 -4.42 6.33
C PRO A 208 23.64 -4.24 4.92
N PHE A 209 22.83 -3.66 4.06
CA PHE A 209 23.26 -3.33 2.69
C PHE A 209 24.59 -2.58 2.77
N PRO A 210 25.62 -3.00 1.99
CA PRO A 210 26.93 -2.38 1.97
C PRO A 210 26.90 -0.95 1.51
#